data_af0992d0c4769d2c4c8b9394c3ca358d
#
_entry.id   af0992d0c4769d2c4c8b9394c3ca358d
#
_cell.length_a   1.000
_cell.length_b   1.000
_cell.length_c   1.000
_cell.angle_alpha   90.00
_cell.angle_beta   90.00
_cell.angle_gamma   90.00
#
_symmetry.space_group_name_H-M   'P 1'
#
loop_
_entity.id
_entity.type
_entity.pdbx_description
1 polymer ?
#
loop_
_entity_poly.entity_id
_entity_poly.type
_entity_poly.pdbx_seq_one_letter_code
_entity_poly.pdbx_strand_id
1 'polypeptide(L)'
;MAQTDLMTGIYNRGHGESLIEQSLHNKVKGMMCIIDCDKFKSINDTYGHSVGDDVIIAIAHTLQNVCRKNDIIMRLGGDEFAMYFQGVTEKKNANEIFERIFKRIFKRTEKLNIKALGDRRITLSLGACFYDGIADISYDSLYCKADEAMYKSKKQGGFCAAIYEL
;
A
#
# COMPACT_ATOMS: atom_id res chain seq x y z
N MET A 1 -7.73 -6.03 22.41
CA MET A 1 -8.05 -5.01 21.39
C MET A 1 -8.02 -5.62 20.00
N ALA A 2 -8.90 -5.15 19.12
CA ALA A 2 -8.91 -5.62 17.73
C ALA A 2 -7.58 -5.32 17.05
N GLN A 3 -7.05 -6.26 16.29
CA GLN A 3 -5.79 -6.15 15.56
C GLN A 3 -6.00 -5.97 14.06
N THR A 4 -7.18 -6.36 13.56
CA THR A 4 -7.47 -6.38 12.13
C THR A 4 -8.55 -5.39 11.74
N ASP A 5 -8.49 -4.92 10.51
CA ASP A 5 -9.54 -4.18 9.86
C ASP A 5 -10.69 -5.11 9.51
N LEU A 6 -11.90 -4.80 9.95
CA LEU A 6 -13.06 -5.68 9.81
C LEU A 6 -13.45 -5.95 8.35
N MET A 7 -13.26 -4.98 7.48
CA MET A 7 -13.65 -5.10 6.08
C MET A 7 -12.68 -5.97 5.29
N THR A 8 -11.38 -5.82 5.54
CA THR A 8 -10.33 -6.42 4.70
C THR A 8 -9.61 -7.59 5.34
N GLY A 9 -9.65 -7.72 6.66
CA GLY A 9 -8.95 -8.76 7.41
C GLY A 9 -7.44 -8.56 7.57
N ILE A 10 -6.85 -7.53 6.94
CA ILE A 10 -5.46 -7.14 7.20
C ILE A 10 -5.35 -6.36 8.51
N TYR A 11 -4.13 -6.04 8.95
CA TYR A 11 -3.99 -5.27 10.19
C TYR A 11 -4.69 -3.92 10.09
N ASN A 12 -5.27 -3.48 11.19
CA ASN A 12 -5.75 -2.11 11.31
C ASN A 12 -4.57 -1.16 11.53
N ARG A 13 -4.83 0.13 11.43
CA ARG A 13 -3.80 1.16 11.57
C ARG A 13 -3.02 1.04 12.88
N GLY A 14 -3.73 0.97 14.01
CA GLY A 14 -3.08 0.96 15.33
C GLY A 14 -2.14 -0.22 15.52
N HIS A 15 -2.58 -1.41 15.15
CA HIS A 15 -1.75 -2.61 15.29
C HIS A 15 -0.59 -2.61 14.30
N GLY A 16 -0.84 -2.25 13.04
CA GLY A 16 0.19 -2.18 12.01
C GLY A 16 1.29 -1.15 12.35
N GLU A 17 0.90 0.04 12.80
CA GLU A 17 1.88 1.06 13.27
C GLU A 17 2.75 0.52 14.40
N SER A 18 2.14 -0.13 15.39
CA SER A 18 2.87 -0.71 16.52
C SER A 18 3.88 -1.76 16.07
N LEU A 19 3.53 -2.62 15.12
CA LEU A 19 4.45 -3.63 14.57
C LEU A 19 5.60 -2.98 13.80
N ILE A 20 5.33 -1.95 13.02
CA ILE A 20 6.40 -1.23 12.29
C ILE A 20 7.32 -0.51 13.28
N GLU A 21 6.77 0.18 14.28
CA GLU A 21 7.57 0.84 15.33
C GLU A 21 8.50 -0.16 16.05
N GLN A 22 7.98 -1.34 16.36
CA GLN A 22 8.77 -2.42 16.95
C GLN A 22 9.90 -2.86 16.02
N SER A 23 9.63 -3.01 14.73
CA SER A 23 10.64 -3.34 13.72
C SER A 23 11.73 -2.27 13.64
N LEU A 24 11.35 -1.00 13.64
CA LEU A 24 12.30 0.12 13.62
C LEU A 24 13.13 0.19 14.90
N HIS A 25 12.50 -0.03 16.05
CA HIS A 25 13.20 -0.11 17.33
C HIS A 25 14.26 -1.22 17.34
N ASN A 26 13.93 -2.35 16.75
CA ASN A 26 14.81 -3.51 16.62
C ASN A 26 15.80 -3.42 15.44
N LYS A 27 15.87 -2.26 14.78
CA LYS A 27 16.78 -2.02 13.65
C LYS A 27 16.58 -3.00 12.49
N VAL A 28 15.35 -3.40 12.25
CA VAL A 28 15.01 -4.26 11.12
C VAL A 28 14.94 -3.42 9.84
N LYS A 29 15.94 -3.53 8.99
CA LYS A 29 16.00 -2.82 7.70
C LYS A 29 14.87 -3.25 6.77
N GLY A 30 14.40 -2.35 5.93
CA GLY A 30 13.31 -2.65 5.01
C GLY A 30 12.83 -1.43 4.22
N MET A 31 11.68 -1.59 3.59
CA MET A 31 11.04 -0.57 2.78
C MET A 31 9.62 -0.29 3.30
N MET A 32 9.38 0.97 3.67
CA MET A 32 8.04 1.47 3.95
C MET A 32 7.38 1.87 2.63
N CYS A 33 6.16 1.40 2.39
CA CYS A 33 5.41 1.73 1.20
C CYS A 33 4.01 2.22 1.57
N ILE A 34 3.62 3.36 1.05
CA ILE A 34 2.26 3.92 1.18
C ILE A 34 1.56 3.76 -0.17
N ILE A 35 0.34 3.30 -0.14
CA ILE A 35 -0.43 2.94 -1.32
C ILE A 35 -1.80 3.60 -1.24
N ASP A 36 -2.26 4.15 -2.34
CA ASP A 36 -3.56 4.78 -2.44
C ASP A 36 -4.22 4.42 -3.78
N CYS A 37 -5.53 4.24 -3.75
CA CYS A 37 -6.31 3.98 -4.96
C CYS A 37 -6.56 5.27 -5.73
N ASP A 38 -6.17 5.29 -7.01
CA ASP A 38 -6.37 6.45 -7.85
C ASP A 38 -7.86 6.71 -8.09
N LYS A 39 -8.27 7.96 -7.88
CA LYS A 39 -9.66 8.42 -8.12
C LYS A 39 -10.72 7.58 -7.39
N PHE A 40 -10.42 7.12 -6.19
CA PHE A 40 -11.35 6.28 -5.41
C PHE A 40 -12.68 7.00 -5.13
N LYS A 41 -12.64 8.29 -4.81
CA LYS A 41 -13.86 9.08 -4.62
C LYS A 41 -14.77 9.02 -5.85
N SER A 42 -14.19 9.11 -7.04
CA SER A 42 -14.93 8.99 -8.30
C SER A 42 -15.56 7.61 -8.48
N ILE A 43 -14.92 6.56 -8.00
CA ILE A 43 -15.49 5.21 -8.00
C ILE A 43 -16.74 5.16 -7.12
N ASN A 44 -16.66 5.67 -5.89
CA ASN A 44 -17.81 5.76 -4.99
C ASN A 44 -18.93 6.60 -5.56
N ASP A 45 -18.61 7.77 -6.09
CA ASP A 45 -19.61 8.71 -6.62
C ASP A 45 -20.34 8.13 -7.86
N THR A 46 -19.62 7.39 -8.70
CA THR A 46 -20.18 6.85 -9.95
C THR A 46 -20.89 5.51 -9.74
N TYR A 47 -20.33 4.62 -8.94
CA TYR A 47 -20.79 3.23 -8.83
C TYR A 47 -21.36 2.86 -7.45
N GLY A 48 -21.27 3.76 -6.48
CA GLY A 48 -21.75 3.58 -5.10
C GLY A 48 -20.73 2.98 -4.16
N HIS A 49 -21.01 3.12 -2.85
CA HIS A 49 -20.11 2.68 -1.79
C HIS A 49 -19.91 1.17 -1.75
N SER A 50 -20.92 0.39 -2.15
CA SER A 50 -20.80 -1.07 -2.20
C SER A 50 -19.72 -1.52 -3.19
N VAL A 51 -19.65 -0.90 -4.35
CA VAL A 51 -18.60 -1.16 -5.35
C VAL A 51 -17.24 -0.67 -4.81
N GLY A 52 -17.22 0.50 -4.17
CA GLY A 52 -16.01 1.02 -3.52
C GLY A 52 -15.46 0.06 -2.47
N ASP A 53 -16.32 -0.54 -1.65
CA ASP A 53 -15.92 -1.54 -0.65
C ASP A 53 -15.32 -2.78 -1.31
N ASP A 54 -15.90 -3.27 -2.40
CA ASP A 54 -15.37 -4.40 -3.16
C ASP A 54 -13.99 -4.09 -3.74
N VAL A 55 -13.79 -2.86 -4.20
CA VAL A 55 -12.47 -2.39 -4.69
C VAL A 55 -11.44 -2.40 -3.56
N ILE A 56 -11.77 -1.89 -2.38
CA ILE A 56 -10.88 -1.89 -1.21
C ILE A 56 -10.50 -3.31 -0.80
N ILE A 57 -11.46 -4.22 -0.75
CA ILE A 57 -11.22 -5.63 -0.44
C ILE A 57 -10.29 -6.26 -1.47
N ALA A 58 -10.51 -5.98 -2.75
CA ALA A 58 -9.65 -6.48 -3.82
C ALA A 58 -8.22 -5.97 -3.72
N ILE A 59 -8.03 -4.69 -3.40
CA ILE A 59 -6.71 -4.11 -3.19
C ILE A 59 -6.03 -4.80 -2.00
N ALA A 60 -6.71 -4.92 -0.87
CA ALA A 60 -6.16 -5.55 0.32
C ALA A 60 -5.70 -6.98 0.05
N HIS A 61 -6.51 -7.79 -0.62
CA HIS A 61 -6.16 -9.16 -0.98
C HIS A 61 -4.97 -9.22 -1.94
N THR A 62 -4.91 -8.30 -2.90
CA THR A 62 -3.78 -8.21 -3.83
C THR A 62 -2.47 -7.92 -3.09
N LEU A 63 -2.50 -6.92 -2.20
CA LEU A 63 -1.32 -6.54 -1.42
C LEU A 63 -0.90 -7.64 -0.45
N GLN A 64 -1.85 -8.30 0.19
CA GLN A 64 -1.58 -9.41 1.09
C GLN A 64 -0.88 -10.58 0.37
N ASN A 65 -1.27 -10.86 -0.88
CA ASN A 65 -0.66 -11.91 -1.69
C ASN A 65 0.78 -11.58 -2.14
N VAL A 66 1.17 -10.33 -2.09
CA VAL A 66 2.55 -9.89 -2.39
C VAL A 66 3.44 -9.96 -1.16
N CYS A 67 2.85 -9.89 0.04
CA CYS A 67 3.58 -9.95 1.31
C CYS A 67 4.17 -11.33 1.57
N ARG A 68 5.40 -11.34 2.09
CA ARG A 68 6.00 -12.52 2.72
C ARG A 68 5.55 -12.60 4.18
N LYS A 69 5.86 -13.72 4.84
CA LYS A 69 5.41 -14.01 6.22
C LYS A 69 5.71 -12.88 7.22
N ASN A 70 6.89 -12.26 7.12
CA ASN A 70 7.33 -11.23 8.08
C ASN A 70 7.03 -9.81 7.62
N ASP A 71 6.47 -9.65 6.43
CA ASP A 71 6.07 -8.33 5.96
C ASP A 71 4.80 -7.87 6.68
N ILE A 72 4.67 -6.57 6.84
CA ILE A 72 3.53 -5.97 7.52
C ILE A 72 2.67 -5.27 6.49
N ILE A 73 1.36 -5.52 6.56
CA ILE A 73 0.37 -4.80 5.75
C ILE A 73 -0.76 -4.32 6.65
N MET A 74 -1.12 -3.04 6.51
CA MET A 74 -2.22 -2.44 7.26
C MET A 74 -3.06 -1.51 6.40
N ARG A 75 -4.29 -1.35 6.79
CA ARG A 75 -5.17 -0.32 6.24
C ARG A 75 -5.05 0.93 7.09
N LEU A 76 -4.69 2.06 6.47
CA LEU A 76 -4.59 3.35 7.17
C LEU A 76 -5.97 3.97 7.39
N GLY A 77 -6.87 3.77 6.46
CA GLY A 77 -8.23 4.29 6.46
C GLY A 77 -8.67 4.58 5.03
N GLY A 78 -9.99 4.60 4.77
CA GLY A 78 -10.48 4.83 3.42
C GLY A 78 -9.87 3.87 2.40
N ASP A 79 -9.19 4.41 1.42
CA ASP A 79 -8.51 3.70 0.34
C ASP A 79 -6.97 3.72 0.48
N GLU A 80 -6.45 4.05 1.65
CA GLU A 80 -5.02 4.11 1.93
C GLU A 80 -4.54 2.86 2.67
N PHE A 81 -3.37 2.36 2.24
CA PHE A 81 -2.71 1.19 2.82
C PHE A 81 -1.24 1.52 3.07
N ALA A 82 -0.65 0.82 4.03
CA ALA A 82 0.79 0.88 4.26
C ALA A 82 1.35 -0.53 4.37
N MET A 83 2.59 -0.68 3.89
CA MET A 83 3.30 -1.95 3.95
C MET A 83 4.73 -1.72 4.42
N TYR A 84 5.28 -2.69 5.14
CA TYR A 84 6.69 -2.71 5.47
C TYR A 84 7.29 -4.03 5.02
N PHE A 85 8.16 -3.94 4.03
CA PHE A 85 8.84 -5.09 3.43
C PHE A 85 10.20 -5.27 4.08
N GLN A 86 10.33 -6.25 4.96
CA GLN A 86 11.58 -6.52 5.66
C GLN A 86 12.69 -6.94 4.70
N GLY A 87 13.86 -6.35 4.87
CA GLY A 87 15.05 -6.69 4.10
C GLY A 87 15.13 -6.05 2.71
N VAL A 88 14.10 -5.34 2.27
CA VAL A 88 14.11 -4.65 0.97
C VAL A 88 14.73 -3.27 1.13
N THR A 89 15.92 -3.07 0.58
CA THR A 89 16.68 -1.83 0.70
C THR A 89 17.26 -1.33 -0.63
N GLU A 90 17.02 -2.04 -1.73
CA GLU A 90 17.56 -1.72 -3.04
C GLU A 90 16.44 -1.45 -4.05
N LYS A 91 16.65 -0.47 -4.92
CA LYS A 91 15.69 -0.08 -5.96
C LYS A 91 15.28 -1.24 -6.86
N LYS A 92 16.20 -2.13 -7.20
CA LYS A 92 15.91 -3.30 -8.03
C LYS A 92 14.82 -4.17 -7.40
N ASN A 93 14.97 -4.50 -6.13
CA ASN A 93 14.02 -5.34 -5.41
C ASN A 93 12.69 -4.62 -5.20
N ALA A 94 12.74 -3.33 -4.91
CA ALA A 94 11.54 -2.49 -4.79
C ALA A 94 10.74 -2.49 -6.10
N ASN A 95 11.40 -2.28 -7.23
CA ASN A 95 10.75 -2.24 -8.53
C ASN A 95 10.11 -3.58 -8.91
N GLU A 96 10.74 -4.70 -8.56
CA GLU A 96 10.16 -6.04 -8.75
C GLU A 96 8.86 -6.21 -7.95
N ILE A 97 8.83 -5.69 -6.72
CA ILE A 97 7.62 -5.70 -5.87
C ILE A 97 6.53 -4.82 -6.49
N PHE A 98 6.86 -3.61 -6.93
CA PHE A 98 5.91 -2.69 -7.55
C PHE A 98 5.29 -3.28 -8.81
N GLU A 99 6.10 -3.86 -9.70
CA GLU A 99 5.61 -4.54 -10.91
C GLU A 99 4.65 -5.67 -10.56
N ARG A 100 4.97 -6.43 -9.52
CA ARG A 100 4.12 -7.54 -9.08
C ARG A 100 2.79 -7.03 -8.56
N ILE A 101 2.78 -5.94 -7.79
CA ILE A 101 1.56 -5.29 -7.32
C ILE A 101 0.71 -4.84 -8.51
N PHE A 102 1.30 -4.11 -9.46
CA PHE A 102 0.58 -3.60 -10.63
C PHE A 102 0.00 -4.71 -11.50
N LYS A 103 0.76 -5.76 -11.77
CA LYS A 103 0.27 -6.92 -12.54
C LYS A 103 -0.89 -7.62 -11.85
N ARG A 104 -0.80 -7.81 -10.55
CA ARG A 104 -1.84 -8.51 -9.77
C ARG A 104 -3.11 -7.68 -9.66
N ILE A 105 -3.02 -6.38 -9.42
CA ILE A 105 -4.20 -5.53 -9.34
C ILE A 105 -4.89 -5.44 -10.71
N PHE A 106 -4.13 -5.40 -11.80
CA PHE A 106 -4.67 -5.39 -13.15
C PHE A 106 -5.48 -6.66 -13.42
N LYS A 107 -4.92 -7.83 -13.15
CA LYS A 107 -5.60 -9.13 -13.30
C LYS A 107 -6.82 -9.23 -12.38
N ARG A 108 -6.71 -8.72 -11.17
CA ARG A 108 -7.81 -8.73 -10.20
C ARG A 108 -8.98 -7.91 -10.69
N THR A 109 -8.71 -6.75 -11.28
CA THR A 109 -9.75 -5.89 -11.86
C THR A 109 -10.52 -6.62 -12.96
N GLU A 110 -9.83 -7.38 -13.80
CA GLU A 110 -10.48 -8.19 -14.84
C GLU A 110 -11.39 -9.30 -14.25
N LYS A 111 -10.90 -9.97 -13.19
CA LYS A 111 -11.62 -11.09 -12.56
C LYS A 111 -12.79 -10.65 -11.69
N LEU A 112 -12.77 -9.44 -11.14
CA LEU A 112 -13.85 -8.96 -10.29
C LEU A 112 -15.16 -8.86 -11.06
N ASN A 113 -15.10 -8.88 -12.41
CA ASN A 113 -16.27 -8.78 -13.27
C ASN A 113 -17.27 -7.77 -12.69
N ILE A 114 -16.74 -6.66 -12.18
CA ILE A 114 -17.56 -5.58 -11.68
C ILE A 114 -18.14 -4.91 -12.90
N LYS A 115 -19.27 -5.44 -13.37
CA LYS A 115 -20.02 -4.89 -14.49
C LYS A 115 -20.23 -3.38 -14.33
N ALA A 116 -20.26 -2.94 -13.08
CA ALA A 116 -20.39 -1.54 -12.72
C ALA A 116 -19.16 -0.68 -13.11
N LEU A 117 -17.96 -1.26 -13.19
CA LEU A 117 -16.75 -0.51 -13.59
C LEU A 117 -16.61 -0.38 -15.11
N GLY A 118 -17.33 -1.22 -15.88
CA GLY A 118 -17.21 -1.22 -17.34
C GLY A 118 -15.74 -1.45 -17.76
N ASP A 119 -15.24 -0.57 -18.63
CA ASP A 119 -13.84 -0.59 -19.07
C ASP A 119 -12.87 0.10 -18.09
N ARG A 120 -13.38 0.64 -16.98
CA ARG A 120 -12.57 1.34 -15.99
C ARG A 120 -11.76 0.33 -15.18
N ARG A 121 -10.46 0.60 -15.04
CA ARG A 121 -9.56 -0.24 -14.27
C ARG A 121 -9.20 0.41 -12.94
N ILE A 122 -8.96 -0.45 -11.93
CA ILE A 122 -8.38 0.01 -10.66
C ILE A 122 -6.91 0.30 -10.90
N THR A 123 -6.47 1.50 -10.56
CA THR A 123 -5.05 1.89 -10.56
C THR A 123 -4.62 2.36 -9.18
N LEU A 124 -3.35 2.17 -8.87
CA LEU A 124 -2.76 2.50 -7.58
C LEU A 124 -1.60 3.47 -7.77
N SER A 125 -1.43 4.36 -6.81
CA SER A 125 -0.22 5.18 -6.66
C SER A 125 0.54 4.71 -5.44
N LEU A 126 1.85 4.51 -5.57
CA LEU A 126 2.72 4.00 -4.53
C LEU A 126 3.84 4.99 -4.25
N GLY A 127 4.19 5.12 -2.97
CA GLY A 127 5.37 5.85 -2.54
C GLY A 127 6.13 5.02 -1.52
N ALA A 128 7.46 5.00 -1.61
CA ALA A 128 8.28 4.17 -0.75
C ALA A 128 9.48 4.93 -0.19
N CYS A 129 9.97 4.46 0.96
CA CYS A 129 11.19 4.94 1.59
C CYS A 129 11.93 3.77 2.21
N PHE A 130 13.24 3.71 1.98
CA PHE A 130 14.09 2.67 2.58
C PHE A 130 14.54 3.06 3.98
N TYR A 131 14.66 2.04 4.82
CA TYR A 131 15.32 2.12 6.12
C TYR A 131 16.51 1.17 6.15
N ASP A 132 17.69 1.71 6.47
CA ASP A 132 18.95 0.96 6.44
C ASP A 132 19.20 0.06 7.66
N GLY A 133 18.40 0.18 8.71
CA GLY A 133 18.58 -0.55 9.96
C GLY A 133 19.67 0.01 10.87
N ILE A 134 20.21 1.19 10.58
CA ILE A 134 21.34 1.78 11.33
C ILE A 134 20.86 2.97 12.19
N ALA A 135 20.26 3.97 11.55
CA ALA A 135 19.82 5.17 12.22
C ALA A 135 18.63 4.92 13.15
N ASP A 136 18.46 5.77 14.16
CA ASP A 136 17.20 5.84 14.89
C ASP A 136 16.20 6.62 14.06
N ILE A 137 15.10 5.99 13.72
CA ILE A 137 14.05 6.62 12.93
C ILE A 137 12.69 6.30 13.54
N SER A 138 11.79 7.28 13.54
CA SER A 138 10.42 7.07 13.96
C SER A 138 9.54 6.60 12.81
N TYR A 139 8.44 5.93 13.15
CA TYR A 139 7.38 5.61 12.20
C TYR A 139 6.91 6.87 11.44
N ASP A 140 6.64 7.95 12.17
CA ASP A 140 6.14 9.19 11.58
C ASP A 140 7.09 9.76 10.53
N SER A 141 8.39 9.76 10.82
CA SER A 141 9.40 10.23 9.87
C SER A 141 9.42 9.38 8.60
N LEU A 142 9.40 8.07 8.76
CA LEU A 142 9.41 7.13 7.63
C LEU A 142 8.11 7.23 6.81
N TYR A 143 6.98 7.34 7.50
CA TYR A 143 5.68 7.57 6.88
C TYR A 143 5.68 8.84 6.04
N CYS A 144 6.12 9.97 6.59
CA CYS A 144 6.15 11.26 5.88
C CYS A 144 6.98 11.19 4.60
N LYS A 145 8.12 10.51 4.62
CA LYS A 145 8.98 10.35 3.45
C LYS A 145 8.31 9.49 2.37
N ALA A 146 7.71 8.37 2.75
CA ALA A 146 6.99 7.52 1.83
C ALA A 146 5.75 8.22 1.25
N ASP A 147 5.02 8.97 2.07
CA ASP A 147 3.86 9.75 1.64
C ASP A 147 4.23 10.86 0.65
N GLU A 148 5.36 11.54 0.88
CA GLU A 148 5.88 12.53 -0.07
C GLU A 148 6.19 11.89 -1.42
N ALA A 149 6.79 10.69 -1.43
CA ALA A 149 7.03 9.94 -2.65
C ALA A 149 5.72 9.55 -3.36
N MET A 150 4.71 9.11 -2.60
CA MET A 150 3.39 8.80 -3.16
C MET A 150 2.73 10.03 -3.81
N TYR A 151 2.88 11.19 -3.20
CA TYR A 151 2.38 12.44 -3.78
C TYR A 151 3.00 12.75 -5.14
N LYS A 152 4.30 12.45 -5.31
CA LYS A 152 4.95 12.55 -6.63
C LYS A 152 4.34 11.60 -7.65
N SER A 153 4.04 10.36 -7.25
CA SER A 153 3.36 9.40 -8.11
C SER A 153 2.00 9.94 -8.58
N LYS A 154 1.23 10.52 -7.68
CA LYS A 154 -0.07 11.11 -8.02
C LYS A 154 0.06 12.29 -8.98
N LYS A 155 1.07 13.15 -8.79
CA LYS A 155 1.34 14.29 -9.69
C LYS A 155 1.73 13.85 -11.10
N GLN A 156 2.31 12.68 -11.25
CA GLN A 156 2.66 12.10 -12.56
C GLN A 156 1.46 11.44 -13.26
N GLY A 157 0.26 11.58 -12.71
CA GLY A 157 -0.96 11.04 -13.28
C GLY A 157 -1.47 9.76 -12.61
N GLY A 158 -0.81 9.29 -11.56
CA GLY A 158 -1.13 8.03 -10.90
C GLY A 158 -0.61 6.82 -11.65
N PHE A 159 -1.01 5.63 -11.22
CA PHE A 159 -0.61 4.34 -11.79
C PHE A 159 0.92 4.20 -11.90
N CYS A 160 1.62 4.62 -10.87
CA CYS A 160 3.08 4.53 -10.81
C CYS A 160 3.56 4.46 -9.36
N ALA A 161 4.85 4.16 -9.21
CA ALA A 161 5.52 4.14 -7.92
C ALA A 161 6.68 5.14 -7.93
N ALA A 162 6.93 5.76 -6.79
CA ALA A 162 8.09 6.62 -6.59
C ALA A 162 8.80 6.21 -5.29
N ILE A 163 10.12 6.35 -5.27
CA ILE A 163 10.95 6.08 -4.10
C ILE A 163 11.49 7.42 -3.60
N TYR A 164 11.36 7.66 -2.30
CA TYR A 164 11.93 8.84 -1.66
C TYR A 164 13.46 8.82 -1.83
N GLU A 165 14.01 9.91 -2.34
CA GLU A 165 15.45 10.10 -2.50
C GLU A 165 15.93 11.20 -1.54
N LEU A 166 17.05 10.93 -0.89
CA LEU A 166 17.73 11.88 -0.02
C LEU A 166 18.41 12.99 -0.83
#